data_ccca1ba6d506c99fa779d1e82735f75b
#
_entry.id   ccca1ba6d506c99fa779d1e82735f75b
#
_cell.length_a   1.000
_cell.length_b   1.000
_cell.length_c   1.000
_cell.angle_alpha   90.00
_cell.angle_beta   90.00
_cell.angle_gamma   90.00
#
_symmetry.space_group_name_H-M   'P 1'
#
loop_
_entity.id
_entity.type
_entity.pdbx_description
1 polymer ?
#
loop_
_entity_poly.entity_id
_entity_poly.type
_entity_poly.pdbx_seq_one_letter_code
_entity_poly.pdbx_strand_id
1 'polypeptide(L)'
;MVMMGGHYAYLAVRVIRGQKRLILGKSYDSEDGMREKAEQLLVLPEGQEQVYLIFAMREGDNGSVFHCYYSLTDDTDPASWTEVRAEFTPSDHTWVGAKIGLFANIVGDKEAGGYGDFEYLHVEALED
;
A
#
# COMPACT_ATOMS: atom_id res chain seq x y z
N MET A 1 0.26 4.16 1.06
CA MET A 1 0.60 4.53 -0.34
C MET A 1 1.98 5.15 -0.39
N VAL A 2 2.80 4.73 -1.31
CA VAL A 2 4.07 5.35 -1.65
C VAL A 2 3.95 5.89 -3.06
N MET A 3 4.36 7.13 -3.27
CA MET A 3 4.20 7.80 -4.56
C MET A 3 5.43 8.64 -4.89
N MET A 4 5.83 8.61 -6.15
CA MET A 4 6.84 9.50 -6.71
C MET A 4 6.42 9.90 -8.12
N GLY A 5 6.10 11.18 -8.32
CA GLY A 5 5.49 11.62 -9.57
C GLY A 5 4.17 10.90 -9.84
N GLY A 6 4.02 10.37 -11.04
CA GLY A 6 2.86 9.55 -11.42
C GLY A 6 2.97 8.07 -11.01
N HIS A 7 4.13 7.62 -10.56
CA HIS A 7 4.35 6.25 -10.13
C HIS A 7 3.96 6.07 -8.67
N TYR A 8 3.19 5.04 -8.37
CA TYR A 8 2.75 4.76 -7.02
C TYR A 8 2.51 3.27 -6.77
N ALA A 9 2.55 2.91 -5.51
CA ALA A 9 2.07 1.63 -5.01
C ALA A 9 1.31 1.85 -3.71
N TYR A 10 0.30 1.04 -3.46
CA TYR A 10 -0.45 1.12 -2.21
C TYR A 10 -0.88 -0.26 -1.71
N LEU A 11 -1.05 -0.34 -0.41
CA LEU A 11 -1.82 -1.37 0.26
C LEU A 11 -3.12 -0.75 0.76
N ALA A 12 -4.23 -1.42 0.55
CA ALA A 12 -5.53 -0.92 0.94
C ALA A 12 -6.46 -2.04 1.40
N VAL A 13 -7.40 -1.69 2.25
CA VAL A 13 -8.53 -2.54 2.57
C VAL A 13 -9.71 -2.06 1.74
N ARG A 14 -10.25 -2.94 0.93
CA ARG A 14 -11.40 -2.68 0.08
C ARG A 14 -12.57 -3.56 0.51
N VAL A 15 -13.73 -2.95 0.65
CA VAL A 15 -14.97 -3.69 0.94
C VAL A 15 -15.66 -4.01 -0.37
N ILE A 16 -15.83 -5.28 -0.67
CA ILE A 16 -16.52 -5.77 -1.85
C ILE A 16 -17.59 -6.76 -1.38
N ARG A 17 -18.85 -6.42 -1.64
CA ARG A 17 -20.00 -7.26 -1.25
C ARG A 17 -19.98 -7.64 0.24
N GLY A 18 -19.67 -6.67 1.09
CA GLY A 18 -19.59 -6.85 2.54
C GLY A 18 -18.35 -7.56 3.08
N GLN A 19 -17.45 -7.99 2.20
CA GLN A 19 -16.19 -8.61 2.61
C GLN A 19 -15.04 -7.61 2.52
N LYS A 20 -14.23 -7.57 3.56
CA LYS A 20 -12.99 -6.79 3.57
C LYS A 20 -11.88 -7.58 2.90
N ARG A 21 -11.22 -6.96 1.94
CA ARG A 21 -10.14 -7.57 1.16
C ARG A 21 -8.92 -6.68 1.20
N LEU A 22 -7.76 -7.30 1.39
CA LEU A 22 -6.48 -6.61 1.29
C LEU A 22 -6.04 -6.58 -0.16
N ILE A 23 -5.77 -5.39 -0.67
CA ILE A 23 -5.46 -5.12 -2.07
C ILE A 23 -4.09 -4.46 -2.17
N LEU A 24 -3.29 -4.92 -3.11
CA LEU A 24 -2.09 -4.24 -3.57
C LEU A 24 -2.41 -3.57 -4.90
N GLY A 25 -2.24 -2.26 -4.99
CA GLY A 25 -2.34 -1.51 -6.24
C GLY A 25 -0.98 -0.96 -6.64
N LYS A 26 -0.72 -0.96 -7.93
CA LYS A 26 0.54 -0.51 -8.48
C LYS A 26 0.32 0.15 -9.83
N SER A 27 0.88 1.34 -10.03
CA SER A 27 0.85 1.98 -11.32
C SER A 27 1.90 1.39 -12.26
N TYR A 28 1.62 1.44 -13.53
CA TYR A 28 2.56 1.06 -14.59
C TYR A 28 2.35 1.93 -15.82
N ASP A 29 3.41 2.08 -16.60
CA ASP A 29 3.34 2.78 -17.87
C ASP A 29 2.71 1.91 -18.95
N SER A 30 1.80 2.49 -19.73
CA SER A 30 1.21 1.84 -20.90
C SER A 30 1.32 2.75 -22.11
N GLU A 31 1.02 2.24 -23.30
CA GLU A 31 0.99 3.04 -24.54
C GLU A 31 0.00 4.20 -24.46
N ASP A 32 -1.07 4.04 -23.68
CA ASP A 32 -2.12 5.04 -23.48
C ASP A 32 -1.89 5.92 -22.24
N GLY A 33 -0.71 5.88 -21.63
CA GLY A 33 -0.36 6.61 -20.42
C GLY A 33 -0.28 5.74 -19.17
N MET A 34 -0.37 6.37 -18.01
CA MET A 34 -0.27 5.67 -16.72
C MET A 34 -1.56 4.91 -16.42
N ARG A 35 -1.42 3.66 -16.04
CA ARG A 35 -2.51 2.79 -15.62
C ARG A 35 -2.22 2.15 -14.27
N GLU A 36 -3.25 1.59 -13.65
CA GLU A 36 -3.15 0.89 -12.39
C GLU A 36 -3.52 -0.59 -12.56
N LYS A 37 -2.77 -1.44 -11.88
CA LYS A 37 -3.12 -2.85 -11.69
C LYS A 37 -3.31 -3.10 -10.20
N ALA A 38 -4.46 -3.63 -9.84
CA ALA A 38 -4.77 -4.01 -8.47
C ALA A 38 -4.87 -5.53 -8.34
N GLU A 39 -4.29 -6.05 -7.28
CA GLU A 39 -4.28 -7.47 -6.98
C GLU A 39 -4.85 -7.70 -5.59
N GLN A 40 -5.78 -8.65 -5.48
CA GLN A 40 -6.28 -9.10 -4.19
C GLN A 40 -5.26 -10.03 -3.55
N LEU A 41 -4.82 -9.70 -2.34
CA LEU A 41 -3.88 -10.52 -1.58
C LEU A 41 -4.59 -11.56 -0.73
N LEU A 42 -5.63 -11.14 0.00
CA LEU A 42 -6.43 -12.04 0.82
C LEU A 42 -7.77 -11.40 1.16
N VAL A 43 -8.72 -12.26 1.56
CA VAL A 43 -9.95 -11.83 2.23
C VAL A 43 -9.64 -11.82 3.73
N LEU A 44 -9.90 -10.69 4.40
CA LEU A 44 -9.68 -10.58 5.84
C LEU A 44 -10.64 -11.49 6.58
N PRO A 45 -10.20 -12.13 7.68
CA PRO A 45 -11.09 -12.95 8.50
C PRO A 45 -12.31 -12.16 8.99
N GLU A 46 -13.45 -12.81 9.12
CA GLU A 46 -14.63 -12.19 9.71
C GLU A 46 -14.30 -11.73 11.13
N GLY A 47 -14.70 -10.50 11.47
CA GLY A 47 -14.39 -9.90 12.76
C GLY A 47 -13.02 -9.26 12.87
N GLN A 48 -12.19 -9.30 11.82
CA GLN A 48 -10.91 -8.59 11.81
C GLN A 48 -11.17 -7.08 11.74
N GLU A 49 -10.88 -6.38 12.81
CA GLU A 49 -11.13 -4.93 12.91
C GLU A 49 -9.95 -4.08 12.49
N GLN A 50 -8.74 -4.57 12.69
CA GLN A 50 -7.51 -3.83 12.40
C GLN A 50 -6.61 -4.61 11.45
N VAL A 51 -5.89 -3.89 10.62
CA VAL A 51 -4.81 -4.41 9.79
C VAL A 51 -3.67 -3.40 9.80
N TYR A 52 -2.47 -3.90 9.88
CA TYR A 52 -1.24 -3.09 9.86
C TYR A 52 -0.63 -3.19 8.48
N LEU A 53 -0.42 -2.04 7.86
CA LEU A 53 0.16 -1.92 6.52
C LEU A 53 1.55 -1.30 6.67
N ILE A 54 2.56 -1.98 6.16
CA ILE A 54 3.95 -1.61 6.38
C ILE A 54 4.66 -1.46 5.04
N PHE A 55 5.37 -0.35 4.86
CA PHE A 55 6.30 -0.14 3.77
C PHE A 55 7.70 0.03 4.34
N ALA A 56 8.64 -0.76 3.87
CA ALA A 56 10.03 -0.64 4.22
C ALA A 56 10.83 -0.21 3.01
N MET A 57 11.56 0.89 3.14
CA MET A 57 12.47 1.37 2.09
C MET A 57 13.87 0.84 2.36
N ARG A 58 14.47 0.27 1.34
CA ARG A 58 15.86 -0.19 1.37
C ARG A 58 16.60 0.32 0.15
N GLU A 59 17.89 0.50 0.28
CA GLU A 59 18.73 0.81 -0.87
C GLU A 59 18.89 -0.42 -1.74
N GLY A 60 18.69 -0.25 -3.03
CA GLY A 60 18.93 -1.26 -4.03
C GLY A 60 20.02 -0.80 -5.02
N ASP A 61 20.37 -1.65 -5.97
CA ASP A 61 21.42 -1.36 -6.95
C ASP A 61 21.12 -0.15 -7.85
N ASN A 62 19.84 0.13 -8.08
CA ASN A 62 19.38 1.20 -8.97
C ASN A 62 18.49 2.22 -8.25
N GLY A 63 18.70 2.41 -6.96
CA GLY A 63 17.93 3.35 -6.16
C GLY A 63 17.14 2.68 -5.04
N SER A 64 16.24 3.44 -4.44
CA SER A 64 15.45 2.96 -3.31
C SER A 64 14.36 1.97 -3.77
N VAL A 65 14.24 0.87 -3.05
CA VAL A 65 13.21 -0.14 -3.28
C VAL A 65 12.29 -0.18 -2.06
N PHE A 66 10.99 -0.14 -2.30
CA PHE A 66 9.98 -0.31 -1.27
C PHE A 66 9.50 -1.75 -1.23
N HIS A 67 9.57 -2.33 -0.07
CA HIS A 67 9.01 -3.64 0.24
C HIS A 67 7.73 -3.45 1.03
N CYS A 68 6.72 -4.22 0.71
CA CYS A 68 5.40 -4.12 1.32
C CYS A 68 5.16 -5.31 2.24
N TYR A 69 4.58 -5.05 3.40
CA TYR A 69 4.20 -6.08 4.36
C TYR A 69 2.84 -5.75 4.95
N TYR A 70 2.18 -6.75 5.50
CA TYR A 70 1.02 -6.54 6.33
C TYR A 70 1.09 -7.43 7.57
N SER A 71 0.38 -7.04 8.60
CA SER A 71 0.17 -7.87 9.79
C SER A 71 -1.28 -7.75 10.23
N LEU A 72 -1.84 -8.85 10.69
CA LEU A 72 -3.19 -8.89 11.26
C LEU A 72 -3.17 -8.77 12.78
N THR A 73 -2.01 -8.77 13.39
CA THR A 73 -1.84 -8.82 14.84
C THR A 73 -1.05 -7.66 15.42
N ASP A 74 0.14 -7.37 14.86
CA ASP A 74 1.06 -6.40 15.47
C ASP A 74 2.02 -5.84 14.42
N ASP A 75 2.25 -4.53 14.46
CA ASP A 75 3.22 -3.84 13.60
C ASP A 75 4.61 -3.68 14.25
N THR A 76 4.74 -3.97 15.54
CA THR A 76 6.01 -3.81 16.27
C THR A 76 6.90 -5.04 16.21
N ASP A 77 6.34 -6.20 15.88
CA ASP A 77 7.07 -7.45 15.77
C ASP A 77 7.19 -7.89 14.31
N PRO A 78 8.38 -7.71 13.68
CA PRO A 78 8.58 -8.12 12.29
C PRO A 78 8.31 -9.61 12.01
N ALA A 79 8.37 -10.47 13.03
CA ALA A 79 8.04 -11.88 12.87
C ALA A 79 6.56 -12.11 12.56
N SER A 80 5.68 -11.16 12.90
CA SER A 80 4.25 -11.21 12.59
C SER A 80 3.92 -10.67 11.19
N TRP A 81 4.88 -10.09 10.48
CA TRP A 81 4.66 -9.48 9.19
C TRP A 81 4.66 -10.51 8.07
N THR A 82 3.71 -10.39 7.18
CA THR A 82 3.69 -11.16 5.94
C THR A 82 4.18 -10.29 4.79
N GLU A 83 5.22 -10.74 4.12
CA GLU A 83 5.75 -10.04 2.96
C GLU A 83 4.81 -10.19 1.77
N VAL A 84 4.51 -9.07 1.14
CA VAL A 84 3.83 -9.02 -0.15
C VAL A 84 4.91 -9.09 -1.22
N ARG A 85 4.85 -10.11 -2.07
CA ARG A 85 5.85 -10.34 -3.12
C ARG A 85 5.72 -9.34 -4.27
N ALA A 86 5.81 -8.07 -3.94
CA ALA A 86 5.81 -7.00 -4.92
C ALA A 86 6.76 -5.92 -4.44
N GLU A 87 7.79 -5.68 -5.22
CA GLU A 87 8.70 -4.58 -4.99
C GLU A 87 8.24 -3.37 -5.80
N PHE A 88 8.38 -2.20 -5.22
CA PHE A 88 8.10 -0.96 -5.89
C PHE A 88 9.35 -0.09 -5.88
N THR A 89 9.88 0.21 -7.06
CA THR A 89 10.98 1.14 -7.24
C THR A 89 10.44 2.41 -7.86
N PRO A 90 10.38 3.52 -7.10
CA PRO A 90 9.92 4.80 -7.66
C PRO A 90 10.86 5.24 -8.79
N SER A 91 10.29 5.76 -9.85
CA SER A 91 11.10 6.35 -10.91
C SER A 91 11.55 7.76 -10.54
N ASP A 92 12.73 8.13 -10.99
CA ASP A 92 13.35 9.42 -10.73
C ASP A 92 12.98 10.52 -11.75
N HIS A 93 11.85 10.34 -12.45
CA HIS A 93 11.42 11.26 -13.51
C HIS A 93 10.90 12.60 -13.01
N THR A 94 10.85 12.81 -11.71
CA THR A 94 10.30 14.04 -11.13
C THR A 94 11.23 14.63 -10.08
N TRP A 95 11.12 15.92 -9.89
CA TRP A 95 11.90 16.74 -8.94
C TRP A 95 11.59 16.45 -7.47
N VAL A 96 10.62 15.60 -7.20
CA VAL A 96 10.10 15.34 -5.85
C VAL A 96 10.53 13.94 -5.42
N GLY A 97 11.06 13.83 -4.22
CA GLY A 97 11.33 12.54 -3.62
C GLY A 97 10.05 11.72 -3.39
N ALA A 98 10.21 10.46 -3.08
CA ALA A 98 9.08 9.59 -2.77
C ALA A 98 8.29 10.11 -1.57
N LYS A 99 6.97 10.11 -1.68
CA LYS A 99 6.05 10.53 -0.62
C LYS A 99 5.27 9.35 -0.10
N ILE A 100 5.03 9.35 1.19
CA ILE A 100 4.16 8.38 1.85
C ILE A 100 2.89 9.10 2.27
N GLY A 101 1.74 8.48 2.06
CA GLY A 101 0.46 9.08 2.39
C GLY A 101 -0.60 8.08 2.74
N LEU A 102 -1.60 8.55 3.45
CA LEU A 102 -2.84 7.84 3.73
C LEU A 102 -3.91 8.30 2.75
N PHE A 103 -4.81 7.42 2.37
CA PHE A 103 -5.90 7.78 1.48
C PHE A 103 -7.17 6.97 1.78
N ALA A 104 -8.30 7.53 1.40
CA ALA A 104 -9.57 6.83 1.34
C ALA A 104 -10.33 7.34 0.11
N ASN A 105 -10.89 6.44 -0.66
CA ASN A 105 -11.66 6.80 -1.85
C ASN A 105 -12.80 5.81 -2.10
N ILE A 106 -13.70 6.22 -3.00
CA ILE A 106 -14.77 5.37 -3.48
C ILE A 106 -14.43 4.91 -4.89
N VAL A 107 -14.70 3.65 -5.17
CA VAL A 107 -14.50 3.06 -6.49
C VAL A 107 -15.84 2.93 -7.20
N GLY A 108 -15.96 3.53 -8.37
CA GLY A 108 -17.16 3.51 -9.20
C GLY A 108 -18.09 4.72 -8.95
N ASP A 109 -19.27 4.69 -9.58
CA ASP A 109 -20.26 5.77 -9.56
C ASP A 109 -21.23 5.65 -8.37
N LYS A 110 -20.73 5.28 -7.22
CA LYS A 110 -21.55 5.16 -5.99
C LYS A 110 -21.51 6.45 -5.20
N GLU A 111 -22.65 6.77 -4.56
CA GLU A 111 -22.68 7.86 -3.60
C GLU A 111 -21.70 7.62 -2.46
N ALA A 112 -21.09 8.70 -1.97
CA ALA A 112 -20.17 8.64 -0.85
C ALA A 112 -20.83 8.05 0.38
N GLY A 113 -20.32 6.94 0.85
CA GLY A 113 -20.76 6.29 2.08
C GLY A 113 -19.59 5.64 2.79
N GLY A 114 -19.53 5.83 4.08
CA GLY A 114 -18.48 5.26 4.89
C GLY A 114 -17.22 6.11 4.99
N TYR A 115 -16.30 5.64 5.79
CA TYR A 115 -15.03 6.29 6.08
C TYR A 115 -13.97 5.24 6.41
N GLY A 116 -12.70 5.64 6.29
CA GLY A 116 -11.58 4.83 6.76
C GLY A 116 -10.95 5.50 7.98
N ASP A 117 -10.82 4.77 9.05
CA ASP A 117 -10.13 5.23 10.26
C ASP A 117 -8.69 4.75 10.26
N PHE A 118 -7.77 5.69 10.45
CA PHE A 118 -6.37 5.39 10.67
C PHE A 118 -6.04 5.72 12.12
N GLU A 119 -5.67 4.72 12.88
CA GLU A 119 -5.36 4.91 14.30
C GLU A 119 -4.06 5.69 14.47
N TYR A 120 -3.05 5.42 13.63
CA TYR A 120 -1.80 6.15 13.61
C TYR A 120 -1.02 5.92 12.31
N LEU A 121 -0.08 6.82 12.07
CA LEU A 121 0.99 6.66 11.08
C LEU A 121 2.32 6.76 11.83
N HIS A 122 3.12 5.70 11.78
CA HIS A 122 4.41 5.62 12.44
C HIS A 122 5.52 5.51 11.39
N VAL A 123 6.55 6.34 11.53
CA VAL A 123 7.72 6.32 10.65
C VAL A 123 8.96 6.21 11.53
N GLU A 124 9.77 5.21 11.26
CA GLU A 124 11.01 4.99 12.00
C GLU A 124 12.14 4.52 11.08
N ALA A 125 13.37 4.69 11.55
CA ALA A 125 14.53 4.17 10.85
C ALA A 125 14.58 2.63 11.01
N LEU A 126 14.94 1.95 9.90
CA LEU A 126 15.19 0.51 9.95
C LEU A 126 16.56 0.27 10.59
N GLU A 127 16.57 -0.58 11.57
CA GLU A 127 17.81 -1.14 12.13
C GLU A 127 18.13 -2.44 11.37
N ASP A 128 19.32 -2.50 10.83
CA ASP A 128 19.83 -3.69 10.17
C ASP A 128 20.56 -4.60 11.18
#